data_394e60e7a411d7675a9bfe75e922e8e1
#
_entry.id   394e60e7a411d7675a9bfe75e922e8e1
#
_cell.length_a   1.000
_cell.length_b   1.000
_cell.length_c   1.000
_cell.angle_alpha   90.00
_cell.angle_beta   90.00
_cell.angle_gamma   90.00
#
_symmetry.space_group_name_H-M   'P 1'
#
loop_
_entity.id
_entity.type
_entity.pdbx_description
1 polymer ?
#
loop_
_entity_poly.entity_id
_entity_poly.type
_entity_poly.pdbx_seq_one_letter_code
_entity_poly.pdbx_strand_id
1 'polypeptide(L)'
;MSYLITRLLRICHIVFGLYAWLIFIALSLATTVLLAVTPYKPLRRMLTKATSKLVFNLTGTRLDVTGIENIPNGASVIVANHSSYIDGVLLAAVLPARFSFVIKGEMAHVPLANFLLQRIGAEFVNRKNTSQRTSDAWRLLQLARDGESLAFFPEGTFVTEPGLLSFHSGA
;
A
#
# COMPACT_ATOMS: atom_id res chain seq x y z
N MET A 1 -27.73 -20.20 -25.75
CA MET A 1 -27.61 -20.21 -24.25
C MET A 1 -26.25 -19.67 -23.77
N SER A 2 -25.11 -20.07 -24.32
CA SER A 2 -23.76 -19.60 -23.97
C SER A 2 -23.56 -18.07 -24.07
N TYR A 3 -23.98 -17.44 -25.17
CA TYR A 3 -23.79 -16.00 -25.42
C TYR A 3 -24.50 -15.09 -24.40
N LEU A 4 -25.73 -15.45 -23.99
CA LEU A 4 -26.49 -14.69 -22.99
C LEU A 4 -25.83 -14.76 -21.62
N ILE A 5 -25.36 -15.94 -21.22
CA ILE A 5 -24.65 -16.16 -19.97
C ILE A 5 -23.35 -15.31 -19.92
N THR A 6 -22.58 -15.31 -21.01
CA THR A 6 -21.34 -14.53 -21.10
C THR A 6 -21.61 -13.01 -20.99
N ARG A 7 -22.70 -12.52 -21.61
CA ARG A 7 -23.11 -11.11 -21.46
C ARG A 7 -23.52 -10.76 -20.03
N LEU A 8 -24.33 -11.63 -19.41
CA LEU A 8 -24.76 -11.42 -18.01
C LEU A 8 -23.55 -11.38 -17.07
N LEU A 9 -22.62 -12.34 -17.19
CA LEU A 9 -21.39 -12.35 -16.39
C LEU A 9 -20.56 -11.07 -16.58
N ARG A 10 -20.42 -10.59 -17.83
CA ARG A 10 -19.72 -9.34 -18.11
C ARG A 10 -20.39 -8.14 -17.43
N ILE A 11 -21.72 -8.06 -17.48
CA ILE A 11 -22.48 -6.99 -16.80
C ILE A 11 -22.24 -7.07 -15.29
N CYS A 12 -22.33 -8.26 -14.70
CA CYS A 12 -22.08 -8.46 -13.27
C CYS A 12 -20.66 -8.00 -12.87
N HIS A 13 -19.65 -8.34 -13.67
CA HIS A 13 -18.27 -7.90 -13.41
C HIS A 13 -18.12 -6.37 -13.51
N ILE A 14 -18.77 -5.73 -14.48
CA ILE A 14 -18.74 -4.27 -14.63
C ILE A 14 -19.43 -3.61 -13.42
N VAL A 15 -20.62 -4.07 -13.04
CA VAL A 15 -21.38 -3.54 -11.89
C VAL A 15 -20.58 -3.72 -10.61
N PHE A 16 -19.99 -4.89 -10.40
CA PHE A 16 -19.12 -5.13 -9.25
C PHE A 16 -17.89 -4.22 -9.26
N GLY A 17 -17.25 -4.04 -10.42
CA GLY A 17 -16.10 -3.14 -10.56
C GLY A 17 -16.45 -1.70 -10.22
N LEU A 18 -17.59 -1.18 -10.70
CA LEU A 18 -18.08 0.16 -10.37
C LEU A 18 -18.38 0.29 -8.87
N TYR A 19 -19.02 -0.70 -8.27
CA TYR A 19 -19.28 -0.74 -6.84
C TYR A 19 -17.96 -0.71 -6.03
N ALA A 20 -16.99 -1.56 -6.38
CA ALA A 20 -15.71 -1.63 -5.70
C ALA A 20 -14.93 -0.30 -5.80
N TRP A 21 -14.95 0.35 -6.97
CA TRP A 21 -14.38 1.67 -7.17
C TRP A 21 -15.08 2.74 -6.34
N LEU A 22 -16.41 2.72 -6.27
CA LEU A 22 -17.19 3.65 -5.45
C LEU A 22 -16.80 3.53 -3.97
N ILE A 23 -16.74 2.31 -3.43
CA ILE A 23 -16.30 2.04 -2.06
C ILE A 23 -14.88 2.55 -1.83
N PHE A 24 -13.95 2.22 -2.74
CA PHE A 24 -12.55 2.63 -2.63
C PHE A 24 -12.41 4.16 -2.60
N ILE A 25 -13.07 4.87 -3.52
CA ILE A 25 -13.01 6.33 -3.60
C ILE A 25 -13.65 6.96 -2.36
N ALA A 26 -14.84 6.51 -1.96
CA ALA A 26 -15.55 7.05 -0.80
C ALA A 26 -14.73 6.88 0.49
N LEU A 27 -14.18 5.71 0.73
CA LEU A 27 -13.33 5.44 1.89
C LEU A 27 -12.00 6.20 1.83
N SER A 28 -11.39 6.35 0.64
CA SER A 28 -10.17 7.13 0.47
C SER A 28 -10.41 8.62 0.79
N LEU A 29 -11.52 9.20 0.34
CA LEU A 29 -11.88 10.58 0.65
C LEU A 29 -12.18 10.76 2.14
N ALA A 30 -12.97 9.86 2.74
CA ALA A 30 -13.23 9.89 4.17
C ALA A 30 -11.95 9.76 5.00
N THR A 31 -11.05 8.85 4.62
CA THR A 31 -9.75 8.70 5.25
C THR A 31 -8.92 9.97 5.11
N THR A 32 -8.92 10.62 3.95
CA THR A 32 -8.20 11.87 3.73
C THR A 32 -8.64 12.95 4.72
N VAL A 33 -9.95 13.12 4.91
CA VAL A 33 -10.51 14.07 5.87
C VAL A 33 -10.11 13.71 7.30
N LEU A 34 -10.26 12.45 7.69
CA LEU A 34 -9.87 11.97 9.02
C LEU A 34 -8.37 12.19 9.30
N LEU A 35 -7.50 11.88 8.33
CA LEU A 35 -6.07 12.09 8.47
C LEU A 35 -5.69 13.58 8.50
N ALA A 36 -6.45 14.45 7.81
CA ALA A 36 -6.21 15.89 7.84
C ALA A 36 -6.36 16.47 9.26
N VAL A 37 -7.39 16.04 9.99
CA VAL A 37 -7.70 16.56 11.33
C VAL A 37 -6.99 15.78 12.46
N THR A 38 -6.44 14.61 12.19
CA THR A 38 -5.76 13.78 13.20
C THR A 38 -4.30 14.24 13.36
N PRO A 39 -3.85 14.77 14.51
CA PRO A 39 -2.48 15.23 14.68
C PRO A 39 -1.48 14.09 14.96
N TYR A 40 -1.93 12.97 15.50
CA TYR A 40 -1.10 11.90 16.05
C TYR A 40 -0.79 10.79 15.03
N LYS A 41 0.51 10.61 14.66
CA LYS A 41 0.98 9.66 13.62
C LYS A 41 0.52 8.21 13.86
N PRO A 42 0.64 7.61 15.05
CA PRO A 42 0.17 6.24 15.28
C PRO A 42 -1.33 6.08 15.03
N LEU A 43 -2.15 7.04 15.45
CA LEU A 43 -3.59 7.00 15.22
C LEU A 43 -3.92 7.09 13.72
N ARG A 44 -3.21 7.93 12.95
CA ARG A 44 -3.37 7.98 11.48
C ARG A 44 -3.09 6.62 10.83
N ARG A 45 -2.01 5.94 11.25
CA ARG A 45 -1.67 4.60 10.75
C ARG A 45 -2.75 3.57 11.12
N MET A 46 -3.30 3.64 12.33
CA MET A 46 -4.41 2.77 12.75
C MET A 46 -5.69 3.03 11.95
N LEU A 47 -6.04 4.30 11.71
CA LEU A 47 -7.18 4.68 10.87
C LEU A 47 -7.00 4.16 9.44
N THR A 48 -5.83 4.35 8.85
CA THR A 48 -5.51 3.82 7.52
C THR A 48 -5.65 2.31 7.47
N LYS A 49 -5.14 1.60 8.47
CA LYS A 49 -5.31 0.13 8.58
C LYS A 49 -6.78 -0.26 8.65
N ALA A 50 -7.57 0.42 9.48
CA ALA A 50 -8.99 0.12 9.66
C ALA A 50 -9.78 0.38 8.36
N THR A 51 -9.55 1.50 7.70
CA THR A 51 -10.22 1.82 6.43
C THR A 51 -9.77 0.90 5.29
N SER A 52 -8.49 0.53 5.21
CA SER A 52 -8.02 -0.47 4.25
C SER A 52 -8.70 -1.84 4.45
N LYS A 53 -8.84 -2.31 5.69
CA LYS A 53 -9.62 -3.52 5.98
C LYS A 53 -11.08 -3.37 5.56
N LEU A 54 -11.67 -2.21 5.80
CA LEU A 54 -13.07 -1.94 5.46
C LEU A 54 -13.31 -1.98 3.94
N VAL A 55 -12.33 -1.54 3.12
CA VAL A 55 -12.40 -1.68 1.65
C VAL A 55 -12.61 -3.16 1.28
N PHE A 56 -11.77 -4.06 1.77
CA PHE A 56 -11.86 -5.49 1.46
C PHE A 56 -13.14 -6.12 2.01
N ASN A 57 -13.55 -5.76 3.23
CA ASN A 57 -14.78 -6.27 3.83
C ASN A 57 -16.02 -5.86 3.04
N LEU A 58 -16.13 -4.58 2.66
CA LEU A 58 -17.30 -4.07 1.92
C LEU A 58 -17.33 -4.57 0.48
N THR A 59 -16.19 -4.82 -0.14
CA THR A 59 -16.13 -5.42 -1.49
C THR A 59 -16.28 -6.95 -1.47
N GLY A 60 -16.44 -7.56 -0.29
CA GLY A 60 -16.53 -9.02 -0.14
C GLY A 60 -15.23 -9.76 -0.50
N THR A 61 -14.11 -9.04 -0.60
CA THR A 61 -12.81 -9.63 -0.89
C THR A 61 -12.22 -10.22 0.39
N ARG A 62 -12.15 -11.54 0.44
CA ARG A 62 -11.58 -12.25 1.59
C ARG A 62 -10.07 -12.10 1.62
N LEU A 63 -9.52 -11.76 2.78
CA LEU A 63 -8.08 -11.73 3.04
C LEU A 63 -7.71 -12.93 3.92
N ASP A 64 -7.02 -13.90 3.35
CA ASP A 64 -6.45 -15.01 4.11
C ASP A 64 -4.99 -14.67 4.44
N VAL A 65 -4.72 -14.46 5.72
CA VAL A 65 -3.41 -14.03 6.23
C VAL A 65 -2.85 -15.11 7.14
N THR A 66 -1.65 -15.58 6.82
CA THR A 66 -0.92 -16.57 7.62
C THR A 66 0.48 -16.03 7.95
N GLY A 67 1.03 -16.43 9.10
CA GLY A 67 2.39 -16.06 9.48
C GLY A 67 2.56 -14.64 10.02
N ILE A 68 1.47 -13.89 10.28
CA ILE A 68 1.54 -12.55 10.85
C ILE A 68 2.20 -12.55 12.23
N GLU A 69 2.06 -13.64 12.95
CA GLU A 69 2.67 -13.90 14.26
C GLU A 69 4.19 -14.03 14.22
N ASN A 70 4.76 -14.28 13.04
CA ASN A 70 6.21 -14.37 12.83
C ASN A 70 6.88 -12.99 12.70
N ILE A 71 6.10 -11.92 12.61
CA ILE A 71 6.65 -10.56 12.56
C ILE A 71 7.18 -10.20 13.95
N PRO A 72 8.49 -9.90 14.11
CA PRO A 72 9.07 -9.52 15.39
C PRO A 72 8.36 -8.32 16.01
N ASN A 73 8.28 -8.25 17.35
CA ASN A 73 7.69 -7.11 18.05
C ASN A 73 8.53 -5.81 17.93
N GLY A 74 9.83 -5.92 17.65
CA GLY A 74 10.75 -4.79 17.44
C GLY A 74 10.71 -4.25 16.02
N ALA A 75 11.65 -3.36 15.72
CA ALA A 75 11.90 -2.84 14.38
C ALA A 75 12.19 -3.98 13.40
N SER A 76 11.55 -3.95 12.26
CA SER A 76 11.72 -5.00 11.24
C SER A 76 11.49 -4.44 9.84
N VAL A 77 12.07 -5.11 8.86
CA VAL A 77 11.90 -4.76 7.46
C VAL A 77 11.11 -5.88 6.78
N ILE A 78 10.01 -5.51 6.14
CA ILE A 78 9.21 -6.43 5.33
C ILE A 78 9.41 -6.12 3.87
N VAL A 79 9.68 -7.17 3.12
CA VAL A 79 9.83 -7.15 1.66
C VAL A 79 8.71 -7.98 1.07
N ALA A 80 7.98 -7.43 0.11
CA ALA A 80 6.90 -8.13 -0.57
C ALA A 80 7.08 -8.04 -2.09
N ASN A 81 6.61 -9.07 -2.81
CA ASN A 81 6.45 -8.98 -4.25
C ASN A 81 5.33 -7.99 -4.62
N HIS A 82 5.39 -7.45 -5.85
CA HIS A 82 4.46 -6.43 -6.30
C HIS A 82 3.74 -6.88 -7.58
N SER A 83 2.43 -6.98 -7.52
CA SER A 83 1.60 -7.47 -8.62
C SER A 83 0.50 -6.50 -9.03
N SER A 84 0.15 -5.53 -8.17
CA SER A 84 -0.99 -4.64 -8.39
C SER A 84 -0.89 -3.36 -7.56
N TYR A 85 -1.55 -2.29 -7.99
CA TYR A 85 -1.74 -1.07 -7.19
C TYR A 85 -2.43 -1.33 -5.85
N ILE A 86 -3.27 -2.38 -5.77
CA ILE A 86 -3.99 -2.70 -4.53
C ILE A 86 -3.09 -3.32 -3.45
N ASP A 87 -1.88 -3.78 -3.79
CA ASP A 87 -0.96 -4.41 -2.82
C ASP A 87 -0.60 -3.46 -1.69
N GLY A 88 -0.46 -2.16 -1.96
CA GLY A 88 -0.24 -1.16 -0.93
C GLY A 88 -1.39 -1.07 0.07
N VAL A 89 -2.63 -1.13 -0.42
CA VAL A 89 -3.85 -1.14 0.41
C VAL A 89 -3.95 -2.46 1.19
N LEU A 90 -3.60 -3.58 0.55
CA LEU A 90 -3.59 -4.90 1.16
C LEU A 90 -2.57 -4.96 2.31
N LEU A 91 -1.33 -4.55 2.08
CA LEU A 91 -0.33 -4.51 3.15
C LEU A 91 -0.73 -3.56 4.28
N ALA A 92 -1.33 -2.40 3.97
CA ALA A 92 -1.86 -1.48 4.99
C ALA A 92 -2.98 -2.13 5.81
N ALA A 93 -3.80 -3.00 5.21
CA ALA A 93 -4.86 -3.72 5.91
C ALA A 93 -4.32 -4.80 6.86
N VAL A 94 -3.26 -5.51 6.46
CA VAL A 94 -2.80 -6.72 7.19
C VAL A 94 -1.65 -6.45 8.15
N LEU A 95 -0.66 -5.63 7.77
CA LEU A 95 0.52 -5.39 8.60
C LEU A 95 0.17 -4.64 9.90
N PRO A 96 0.95 -4.82 10.97
CA PRO A 96 0.88 -3.95 12.15
C PRO A 96 1.01 -2.48 11.78
N ALA A 97 0.25 -1.60 12.44
CA ALA A 97 0.20 -0.17 12.11
C ALA A 97 1.52 0.59 12.35
N ARG A 98 2.53 -0.06 12.92
CA ARG A 98 3.86 0.54 13.11
C ARG A 98 4.69 0.63 11.83
N PHE A 99 4.35 -0.11 10.77
CA PHE A 99 5.10 -0.10 9.53
C PHE A 99 4.93 1.19 8.75
N SER A 100 6.07 1.78 8.33
CA SER A 100 6.16 2.83 7.32
C SER A 100 6.36 2.21 5.94
N PHE A 101 5.62 2.70 4.96
CA PHE A 101 5.75 2.21 3.58
C PHE A 101 6.81 3.02 2.83
N VAL A 102 7.72 2.32 2.15
CA VAL A 102 8.69 2.96 1.26
C VAL A 102 8.09 3.00 -0.14
N ILE A 103 7.95 4.19 -0.69
CA ILE A 103 7.16 4.47 -1.89
C ILE A 103 8.00 5.19 -2.94
N LYS A 104 7.72 4.89 -4.18
CA LYS A 104 8.35 5.52 -5.34
C LYS A 104 8.13 7.04 -5.34
N GLY A 105 9.19 7.82 -5.51
CA GLY A 105 9.17 9.29 -5.42
C GLY A 105 8.20 9.96 -6.40
N GLU A 106 7.89 9.35 -7.55
CA GLU A 106 6.91 9.87 -8.48
C GLU A 106 5.50 9.99 -7.88
N MET A 107 5.17 9.20 -6.86
CA MET A 107 3.89 9.32 -6.15
C MET A 107 3.75 10.64 -5.38
N ALA A 108 4.86 11.32 -5.09
CA ALA A 108 4.85 12.66 -4.51
C ALA A 108 4.24 13.72 -5.45
N HIS A 109 4.17 13.45 -6.74
CA HIS A 109 3.55 14.35 -7.74
C HIS A 109 2.05 14.14 -7.90
N VAL A 110 1.46 13.12 -7.25
CA VAL A 110 0.01 12.86 -7.26
C VAL A 110 -0.62 13.49 -6.01
N PRO A 111 -1.32 14.64 -6.11
CA PRO A 111 -1.64 15.47 -4.94
C PRO A 111 -2.35 14.75 -3.81
N LEU A 112 -3.42 14.00 -4.11
CA LEU A 112 -4.19 13.28 -3.09
C LEU A 112 -3.38 12.13 -2.47
N ALA A 113 -2.69 11.34 -3.31
CA ALA A 113 -1.84 10.25 -2.84
C ALA A 113 -0.67 10.79 -2.00
N ASN A 114 -0.02 11.85 -2.47
CA ASN A 114 1.05 12.51 -1.72
C ASN A 114 0.60 12.94 -0.33
N PHE A 115 -0.54 13.64 -0.24
CA PHE A 115 -1.09 14.06 1.03
C PHE A 115 -1.33 12.87 1.98
N LEU A 116 -2.03 11.83 1.52
CA LEU A 116 -2.31 10.63 2.32
C LEU A 116 -1.02 9.95 2.79
N LEU A 117 -0.09 9.72 1.86
CA LEU A 117 1.16 9.01 2.12
C LEU A 117 2.05 9.78 3.10
N GLN A 118 2.17 11.10 2.97
CA GLN A 118 2.89 11.93 3.94
C GLN A 118 2.23 11.89 5.32
N ARG A 119 0.89 11.94 5.38
CA ARG A 119 0.17 11.93 6.66
C ARG A 119 0.36 10.63 7.45
N ILE A 120 0.49 9.48 6.77
CA ILE A 120 0.79 8.20 7.43
C ILE A 120 2.28 8.00 7.71
N GLY A 121 3.13 8.90 7.24
CA GLY A 121 4.58 8.82 7.40
C GLY A 121 5.22 7.80 6.46
N ALA A 122 4.76 7.75 5.21
CA ALA A 122 5.44 6.99 4.16
C ALA A 122 6.75 7.68 3.75
N GLU A 123 7.73 6.89 3.36
CA GLU A 123 9.06 7.33 2.95
C GLU A 123 9.16 7.30 1.43
N PHE A 124 9.43 8.45 0.80
CA PHE A 124 9.60 8.54 -0.64
C PHE A 124 11.06 8.34 -1.02
N VAL A 125 11.30 7.51 -2.04
CA VAL A 125 12.65 7.22 -2.55
C VAL A 125 12.76 7.55 -4.03
N ASN A 126 13.84 8.25 -4.41
CA ASN A 126 14.12 8.55 -5.80
C ASN A 126 15.04 7.49 -6.40
N ARG A 127 14.54 6.80 -7.44
CA ARG A 127 15.27 5.71 -8.09
C ARG A 127 16.05 6.14 -9.33
N LYS A 128 15.80 7.35 -9.85
CA LYS A 128 16.40 7.83 -11.11
C LYS A 128 17.76 8.47 -10.91
N ASN A 129 17.99 9.11 -9.77
CA ASN A 129 19.23 9.83 -9.48
C ASN A 129 20.10 9.02 -8.52
N THR A 130 21.30 8.64 -8.95
CA THR A 130 22.22 7.79 -8.17
C THR A 130 22.63 8.42 -6.84
N SER A 131 22.90 9.74 -6.80
CA SER A 131 23.26 10.42 -5.57
C SER A 131 22.10 10.48 -4.57
N GLN A 132 20.88 10.69 -5.06
CA GLN A 132 19.67 10.65 -4.23
C GLN A 132 19.36 9.24 -3.73
N ARG A 133 19.56 8.20 -4.55
CA ARG A 133 19.41 6.80 -4.13
C ARG A 133 20.28 6.48 -2.92
N THR A 134 21.55 6.88 -2.94
CA THR A 134 22.46 6.64 -1.83
C THR A 134 22.01 7.37 -0.58
N SER A 135 21.62 8.64 -0.68
CA SER A 135 21.13 9.41 0.46
C SER A 135 19.81 8.86 1.02
N ASP A 136 18.90 8.43 0.16
CA ASP A 136 17.65 7.78 0.57
C ASP A 136 17.91 6.45 1.29
N ALA A 137 18.81 5.62 0.78
CA ALA A 137 19.20 4.37 1.43
C ALA A 137 19.79 4.60 2.83
N TRP A 138 20.67 5.58 2.97
CA TRP A 138 21.21 5.97 4.29
C TRP A 138 20.12 6.48 5.24
N ARG A 139 19.19 7.31 4.75
CA ARG A 139 18.05 7.80 5.54
C ARG A 139 17.16 6.65 6.01
N LEU A 140 16.80 5.70 5.14
CA LEU A 140 16.02 4.52 5.50
C LEU A 140 16.75 3.64 6.52
N LEU A 141 18.06 3.46 6.37
CA LEU A 141 18.89 2.74 7.33
C LEU A 141 18.89 3.41 8.72
N GLN A 142 18.96 4.73 8.77
CA GLN A 142 18.87 5.46 10.04
C GLN A 142 17.48 5.29 10.68
N LEU A 143 16.40 5.43 9.91
CA LEU A 143 15.04 5.19 10.40
C LEU A 143 14.89 3.78 10.99
N ALA A 144 15.42 2.75 10.32
CA ALA A 144 15.39 1.39 10.84
C ALA A 144 16.22 1.23 12.14
N ARG A 145 17.38 1.89 12.24
CA ARG A 145 18.19 1.92 13.46
C ARG A 145 17.50 2.66 14.60
N ASP A 146 16.72 3.69 14.30
CA ASP A 146 15.93 4.46 15.26
C ASP A 146 14.66 3.73 15.71
N GLY A 147 14.44 2.50 15.22
CA GLY A 147 13.34 1.64 15.64
C GLY A 147 12.08 1.69 14.76
N GLU A 148 12.11 2.40 13.61
CA GLU A 148 10.99 2.37 12.66
C GLU A 148 10.97 1.03 11.90
N SER A 149 9.78 0.47 11.73
CA SER A 149 9.57 -0.70 10.88
C SER A 149 9.24 -0.26 9.46
N LEU A 150 9.84 -0.88 8.46
CA LEU A 150 9.71 -0.51 7.05
C LEU A 150 9.08 -1.64 6.24
N ALA A 151 8.24 -1.29 5.26
CA ALA A 151 7.69 -2.24 4.29
C ALA A 151 7.86 -1.66 2.88
N PHE A 152 8.34 -2.47 1.94
CA PHE A 152 8.55 -2.03 0.56
C PHE A 152 8.50 -3.16 -0.46
N PHE A 153 8.35 -2.77 -1.72
CA PHE A 153 8.36 -3.64 -2.88
C PHE A 153 9.69 -3.46 -3.62
N PRO A 154 10.64 -4.40 -3.52
CA PRO A 154 11.98 -4.24 -4.12
C PRO A 154 11.97 -4.28 -5.64
N GLU A 155 10.94 -4.84 -6.26
CA GLU A 155 10.72 -4.84 -7.70
C GLU A 155 10.50 -3.42 -8.25
N GLY A 156 9.92 -2.54 -7.43
CA GLY A 156 9.73 -1.13 -7.76
C GLY A 156 8.69 -0.80 -8.82
N THR A 157 8.18 -1.82 -9.48
CA THR A 157 7.09 -1.80 -10.45
C THR A 157 6.44 -3.18 -10.47
N PHE A 158 5.35 -3.32 -11.20
CA PHE A 158 4.72 -4.62 -11.44
C PHE A 158 4.32 -4.75 -12.91
N VAL A 159 4.17 -5.98 -13.36
CA VAL A 159 3.70 -6.37 -14.69
C VAL A 159 2.51 -7.32 -14.56
N THR A 160 1.79 -7.51 -15.66
CA THR A 160 0.61 -8.40 -15.70
C THR A 160 0.98 -9.88 -15.80
N GLU A 161 2.21 -10.18 -16.25
CA GLU A 161 2.69 -11.55 -16.33
C GLU A 161 3.04 -12.08 -14.94
N PRO A 162 2.70 -13.36 -14.65
CA PRO A 162 3.09 -13.99 -13.40
C PRO A 162 4.62 -14.12 -13.26
N GLY A 163 5.14 -13.82 -12.08
CA GLY A 163 6.56 -13.99 -11.79
C GLY A 163 7.09 -12.90 -10.86
N LEU A 164 8.36 -13.02 -10.51
CA LEU A 164 9.10 -12.01 -9.77
C LEU A 164 9.98 -11.21 -10.74
N LEU A 165 9.93 -9.90 -10.63
CA LEU A 165 10.86 -9.02 -11.33
C LEU A 165 12.20 -8.96 -10.58
N SER A 166 13.23 -8.50 -11.29
CA SER A 166 14.54 -8.27 -10.68
C SER A 166 14.43 -7.21 -9.57
N PHE A 167 15.01 -7.52 -8.42
CA PHE A 167 15.08 -6.59 -7.30
C PHE A 167 16.09 -5.49 -7.58
N HIS A 168 15.71 -4.27 -7.30
CA HIS A 168 16.63 -3.15 -7.41
C HIS A 168 17.66 -3.19 -6.27
N SER A 169 18.93 -3.18 -6.60
CA SER A 169 20.08 -3.24 -5.66
C SER A 169 20.25 -1.99 -4.77
N GLY A 170 19.25 -1.22 -4.55
CA GLY A 170 19.24 -0.05 -3.67
C GLY A 170 17.91 0.11 -2.94
N ALA A 171 17.12 -0.97 -2.96
CA ALA A 171 15.86 -1.04 -2.23
C ALA A 171 16.07 -1.64 -0.85
#